data_5b91a6baf5e734cab3c1e7772ba36848
#
_entry.id   5b91a6baf5e734cab3c1e7772ba36848
#
_cell.length_a   1.000
_cell.length_b   1.000
_cell.length_c   1.000
_cell.angle_alpha   90.00
_cell.angle_beta   90.00
_cell.angle_gamma   90.00
#
_symmetry.space_group_name_H-M   'P 1'
#
loop_
_entity.id
_entity.type
_entity.pdbx_description
1 polymer ?
#
loop_
_entity_poly.entity_id
_entity_poly.type
_entity_poly.pdbx_seq_one_letter_code
_entity_poly.pdbx_strand_id
1 'polypeptide(L)'
;SGVLLVGPSRLFLRYIEQVLPSLGETGVVSVTVGDLVPGVHARASEDEAVARIKGLPAWAAIIKEAVRQLAKLPKEDQELRVWNRTVTLTRADVEGARRRAKRSGRPHNVARESFARELMDVLALRLAREAGDADSEGGVDPEVKRSWLIEIRDSIDCRRAINTAWMPTSAQTLLRRLYARPEVLAAANRRAKSPLRPDELALLVRPRSALWTVSDVPILDECEELLGPMPSSSAPSQEMDPAELERARAAIEGQNLGGGIVTAQMLAEHSAAQESWAPLSERAAKDRTWAYGHIVVDEAQELSPMAWRALLRRCPSRSFTVVGDLDQRRGSTRPPSWEKALGPAARAFAAEYALTVSYRTPATLTSLAEGVVARAGSPVLYPMTAVRDVEGCYRVTHADAPEEAPASSIQACPPFFQRRKNIASSAPDRLCHTENTAAGSAVSGVAAK
;
A
#
# COMPACT_ATOMS: atom_id res chain seq x y z
N SER A 1 8.00 3.82 -19.16
CA SER A 1 6.69 3.97 -18.52
C SER A 1 5.85 2.75 -18.87
N GLY A 2 5.61 1.85 -17.91
CA GLY A 2 4.80 0.64 -18.10
C GLY A 2 3.31 0.89 -17.83
N VAL A 3 2.50 -0.13 -18.07
CA VAL A 3 1.08 -0.17 -17.73
C VAL A 3 0.89 -0.96 -16.45
N LEU A 4 0.05 -0.46 -15.54
CA LEU A 4 -0.39 -1.18 -14.36
C LEU A 4 -1.82 -1.68 -14.56
N LEU A 5 -2.03 -2.97 -14.39
CA LEU A 5 -3.36 -3.58 -14.35
C LEU A 5 -3.75 -3.87 -12.90
N VAL A 6 -4.84 -3.28 -12.44
CA VAL A 6 -5.40 -3.52 -11.12
C VAL A 6 -6.65 -4.37 -11.26
N GLY A 7 -6.63 -5.56 -10.68
CA GLY A 7 -7.74 -6.50 -10.76
C GLY A 7 -8.31 -6.89 -9.40
N PRO A 8 -9.49 -7.52 -9.38
CA PRO A 8 -10.21 -7.86 -8.16
C PRO A 8 -9.56 -9.00 -7.37
N SER A 9 -8.87 -9.91 -8.04
CA SER A 9 -8.25 -11.08 -7.41
C SER A 9 -7.00 -11.54 -8.14
N ARG A 10 -6.10 -12.21 -7.41
CA ARG A 10 -4.89 -12.83 -7.98
C ARG A 10 -5.22 -13.93 -9.01
N LEU A 11 -6.34 -14.64 -8.83
CA LEU A 11 -6.76 -15.66 -9.78
C LEU A 11 -7.16 -15.06 -11.13
N PHE A 12 -7.92 -13.96 -11.10
CA PHE A 12 -8.26 -13.17 -12.28
C PHE A 12 -7.01 -12.65 -12.98
N LEU A 13 -6.08 -12.07 -12.25
CA LEU A 13 -4.84 -11.52 -12.79
C LEU A 13 -3.98 -12.59 -13.47
N ARG A 14 -3.85 -13.77 -12.87
CA ARG A 14 -3.13 -14.91 -13.50
C ARG A 14 -3.73 -15.30 -14.84
N TYR A 15 -5.06 -15.31 -14.96
CA TYR A 15 -5.72 -15.58 -16.23
C TYR A 15 -5.36 -14.53 -17.27
N ILE A 16 -5.41 -13.24 -16.90
CA ILE A 16 -5.05 -12.14 -17.80
C ILE A 16 -3.56 -12.20 -18.19
N GLU A 17 -2.66 -12.48 -17.26
CA GLU A 17 -1.22 -12.64 -17.50
C GLU A 17 -0.89 -13.74 -18.52
N GLN A 18 -1.72 -14.79 -18.59
CA GLN A 18 -1.58 -15.83 -19.61
C GLN A 18 -2.05 -15.39 -20.99
N VAL A 19 -2.96 -14.41 -21.07
CA VAL A 19 -3.52 -13.92 -22.33
C VAL A 19 -2.70 -12.76 -22.90
N LEU A 20 -2.16 -11.87 -22.08
CA LEU A 20 -1.41 -10.68 -22.51
C LEU A 20 -0.25 -10.98 -23.49
N PRO A 21 0.58 -12.01 -23.27
CA PRO A 21 1.66 -12.34 -24.21
C PRO A 21 1.14 -12.72 -25.61
N SER A 22 -0.04 -13.36 -25.71
CA SER A 22 -0.66 -13.69 -27.00
C SER A 22 -1.12 -12.45 -27.77
N LEU A 23 -1.27 -11.30 -27.08
CA LEU A 23 -1.57 -10.00 -27.67
C LEU A 23 -0.33 -9.15 -27.93
N GLY A 24 0.87 -9.68 -27.68
CA GLY A 24 2.14 -8.98 -27.86
C GLY A 24 2.55 -8.07 -26.71
N GLU A 25 1.81 -8.07 -25.59
CA GLU A 25 2.07 -7.21 -24.44
C GLU A 25 2.85 -7.93 -23.34
N THR A 26 4.10 -7.51 -23.11
CA THR A 26 5.01 -8.10 -22.10
C THR A 26 5.38 -7.15 -20.96
N GLY A 27 5.04 -5.87 -21.07
CA GLY A 27 5.41 -4.82 -20.11
C GLY A 27 4.33 -4.44 -19.09
N VAL A 28 3.28 -5.25 -18.95
CA VAL A 28 2.18 -4.98 -18.02
C VAL A 28 2.50 -5.57 -16.65
N VAL A 29 2.35 -4.75 -15.62
CA VAL A 29 2.41 -5.20 -14.22
C VAL A 29 0.99 -5.41 -13.72
N SER A 30 0.71 -6.59 -13.17
CA SER A 30 -0.62 -6.95 -12.67
C SER A 30 -0.60 -7.05 -11.13
N VAL A 31 -1.48 -6.31 -10.47
CA VAL A 31 -1.58 -6.30 -9.00
C VAL A 31 -3.02 -6.25 -8.53
N THR A 32 -3.27 -6.76 -7.32
CA THR A 32 -4.50 -6.43 -6.58
C THR A 32 -4.25 -5.21 -5.69
N VAL A 33 -5.32 -4.59 -5.17
CA VAL A 33 -5.19 -3.53 -4.16
C VAL A 33 -4.37 -4.00 -2.95
N GLY A 34 -4.49 -5.28 -2.58
CA GLY A 34 -3.75 -5.90 -1.50
C GLY A 34 -2.23 -6.03 -1.73
N ASP A 35 -1.77 -5.87 -2.96
CA ASP A 35 -0.37 -6.00 -3.36
C ASP A 35 0.30 -4.64 -3.65
N LEU A 36 -0.41 -3.52 -3.51
CA LEU A 36 0.10 -2.19 -3.86
C LEU A 36 1.32 -1.76 -3.03
N VAL A 37 1.51 -2.27 -1.83
CA VAL A 37 2.67 -1.96 -0.98
C VAL A 37 3.59 -3.18 -0.93
N PRO A 38 4.80 -3.11 -1.51
CA PRO A 38 5.75 -4.21 -1.50
C PRO A 38 6.06 -4.69 -0.07
N GLY A 39 6.21 -6.01 0.11
CA GLY A 39 6.48 -6.61 1.43
C GLY A 39 5.29 -6.64 2.39
N VAL A 40 4.12 -6.18 1.98
CA VAL A 40 2.88 -6.29 2.76
C VAL A 40 2.01 -7.40 2.18
N HIS A 41 1.63 -8.36 3.03
CA HIS A 41 0.75 -9.46 2.64
C HIS A 41 -0.62 -9.32 3.33
N ALA A 42 -1.61 -8.85 2.59
CA ALA A 42 -3.00 -8.77 3.03
C ALA A 42 -3.66 -10.16 2.94
N ARG A 43 -3.75 -10.88 4.06
CA ARG A 43 -4.26 -12.26 4.13
C ARG A 43 -5.49 -12.42 5.00
N ALA A 44 -5.83 -11.41 5.82
CA ALA A 44 -6.99 -11.46 6.69
C ALA A 44 -8.23 -10.95 5.98
N SER A 45 -9.36 -11.56 6.28
CA SER A 45 -10.69 -11.01 6.00
C SER A 45 -11.10 -10.04 7.12
N GLU A 46 -12.06 -9.18 6.84
CA GLU A 46 -12.64 -8.25 7.81
C GLU A 46 -14.09 -7.96 7.49
N ASP A 47 -14.80 -7.44 8.46
CA ASP A 47 -16.19 -7.01 8.29
C ASP A 47 -16.27 -5.84 7.29
N GLU A 48 -17.32 -5.83 6.48
CA GLU A 48 -17.58 -4.79 5.48
C GLU A 48 -17.63 -3.38 6.10
N ALA A 49 -18.22 -3.26 7.29
CA ALA A 49 -18.29 -1.99 8.01
C ALA A 49 -16.88 -1.45 8.34
N VAL A 50 -15.96 -2.33 8.75
CA VAL A 50 -14.57 -1.98 9.04
C VAL A 50 -13.83 -1.60 7.74
N ALA A 51 -13.99 -2.38 6.68
CA ALA A 51 -13.41 -2.10 5.37
C ALA A 51 -13.86 -0.74 4.83
N ARG A 52 -15.17 -0.42 4.96
CA ARG A 52 -15.74 0.87 4.59
C ARG A 52 -15.09 2.03 5.36
N ILE A 53 -14.96 1.91 6.69
CA ILE A 53 -14.34 2.94 7.53
C ILE A 53 -12.87 3.16 7.12
N LYS A 54 -12.11 2.10 6.87
CA LYS A 54 -10.72 2.17 6.41
C LYS A 54 -10.58 2.78 5.02
N GLY A 55 -11.62 2.65 4.19
CA GLY A 55 -11.68 3.26 2.85
C GLY A 55 -11.95 4.76 2.84
N LEU A 56 -12.36 5.37 3.96
CA LEU A 56 -12.76 6.77 4.02
C LEU A 56 -11.57 7.73 3.78
N PRO A 57 -11.78 8.84 3.08
CA PRO A 57 -10.73 9.83 2.80
C PRO A 57 -10.20 10.54 4.05
N ALA A 58 -10.91 10.44 5.17
CA ALA A 58 -10.49 10.95 6.48
C ALA A 58 -9.09 10.45 6.91
N TRP A 59 -8.73 9.23 6.50
CA TRP A 59 -7.45 8.62 6.85
C TRP A 59 -6.24 9.43 6.39
N ALA A 60 -6.32 10.12 5.26
CA ALA A 60 -5.24 10.98 4.79
C ALA A 60 -4.89 12.09 5.82
N ALA A 61 -5.91 12.70 6.43
CA ALA A 61 -5.72 13.71 7.47
C ALA A 61 -5.29 13.08 8.81
N ILE A 62 -5.87 11.94 9.18
CA ILE A 62 -5.55 11.22 10.42
C ILE A 62 -4.08 10.79 10.41
N ILE A 63 -3.60 10.17 9.35
CA ILE A 63 -2.20 9.73 9.22
C ILE A 63 -1.26 10.94 9.24
N LYS A 64 -1.60 12.02 8.55
CA LYS A 64 -0.83 13.27 8.59
C LYS A 64 -0.66 13.80 10.02
N GLU A 65 -1.73 13.81 10.80
CA GLU A 65 -1.66 14.24 12.20
C GLU A 65 -0.92 13.24 13.09
N ALA A 66 -1.08 11.94 12.84
CA ALA A 66 -0.33 10.89 13.53
C ALA A 66 1.19 11.03 13.31
N VAL A 67 1.63 11.25 12.07
CA VAL A 67 3.04 11.47 11.73
C VAL A 67 3.58 12.77 12.37
N ARG A 68 2.77 13.84 12.40
CA ARG A 68 3.17 15.09 13.07
C ARG A 68 3.47 14.91 14.56
N GLN A 69 2.79 13.95 15.21
CA GLN A 69 2.94 13.66 16.64
C GLN A 69 4.14 12.75 16.95
N LEU A 70 4.81 12.19 15.96
CA LEU A 70 5.99 11.33 16.17
C LEU A 70 7.19 12.13 16.69
N ALA A 71 7.39 13.34 16.19
CA ALA A 71 8.47 14.23 16.67
C ALA A 71 8.03 14.97 17.94
N LYS A 72 8.72 14.73 19.05
CA LYS A 72 8.41 15.25 20.38
C LYS A 72 9.44 16.28 20.81
N LEU A 73 9.05 17.18 21.70
CA LEU A 73 9.97 18.04 22.42
C LEU A 73 10.25 17.42 23.79
N PRO A 74 11.50 17.48 24.28
CA PRO A 74 11.81 17.13 25.65
C PRO A 74 11.08 18.08 26.62
N LYS A 75 10.76 17.60 27.81
CA LYS A 75 10.11 18.42 28.84
C LYS A 75 11.07 19.45 29.41
N GLU A 76 12.31 19.04 29.60
CA GLU A 76 13.39 19.79 30.23
C GLU A 76 14.66 19.67 29.39
N ASP A 77 15.65 20.50 29.67
CA ASP A 77 16.98 20.37 29.12
C ASP A 77 17.63 19.08 29.63
N GLN A 78 18.49 18.48 28.82
CA GLN A 78 19.05 17.16 29.04
C GLN A 78 20.58 17.25 29.14
N GLU A 79 21.14 16.73 30.20
CA GLU A 79 22.58 16.53 30.31
C GLU A 79 22.96 15.21 29.64
N LEU A 80 23.88 15.28 28.69
CA LEU A 80 24.33 14.17 27.87
C LEU A 80 25.81 13.92 28.12
N ARG A 81 26.17 12.67 28.37
CA ARG A 81 27.58 12.28 28.56
C ARG A 81 28.18 11.93 27.20
N VAL A 82 29.27 12.60 26.83
CA VAL A 82 30.07 12.35 25.67
C VAL A 82 31.50 12.13 26.10
N TRP A 83 32.00 10.90 25.93
CA TRP A 83 33.31 10.47 26.45
C TRP A 83 33.44 10.81 27.95
N ASN A 84 34.38 11.69 28.35
CA ASN A 84 34.63 12.11 29.72
C ASN A 84 34.00 13.47 30.08
N ARG A 85 33.15 14.02 29.22
CA ARG A 85 32.51 15.34 29.40
C ARG A 85 30.98 15.21 29.44
N THR A 86 30.36 16.22 30.04
CA THR A 86 28.92 16.37 30.06
C THR A 86 28.54 17.62 29.23
N VAL A 87 27.59 17.52 28.33
CA VAL A 87 27.09 18.64 27.54
C VAL A 87 25.58 18.74 27.67
N THR A 88 25.07 19.96 27.77
CA THR A 88 23.63 20.20 27.88
C THR A 88 22.99 20.31 26.47
N LEU A 89 22.01 19.47 26.20
CA LEU A 89 21.11 19.62 25.08
C LEU A 89 19.84 20.35 25.54
N THR A 90 19.69 21.60 25.11
CA THR A 90 18.54 22.40 25.56
C THR A 90 17.28 22.06 24.75
N ARG A 91 16.12 22.27 25.38
CA ARG A 91 14.82 22.18 24.69
C ARG A 91 14.76 23.12 23.47
N ALA A 92 15.38 24.31 23.57
CA ALA A 92 15.44 25.28 22.48
C ALA A 92 16.23 24.76 21.27
N ASP A 93 17.34 24.04 21.49
CA ASP A 93 18.13 23.39 20.44
C ASP A 93 17.25 22.39 19.66
N VAL A 94 16.56 21.50 20.40
CA VAL A 94 15.67 20.49 19.81
C VAL A 94 14.51 21.14 19.05
N GLU A 95 13.92 22.21 19.59
CA GLU A 95 12.82 22.92 18.92
C GLU A 95 13.31 23.63 17.65
N GLY A 96 14.47 24.28 17.70
CA GLY A 96 15.11 24.93 16.56
C GLY A 96 15.37 23.97 15.42
N ALA A 97 16.08 22.87 15.72
CA ALA A 97 16.40 21.83 14.76
C ALA A 97 15.13 21.20 14.17
N ARG A 98 14.12 20.89 15.01
CA ARG A 98 12.83 20.37 14.55
C ARG A 98 12.11 21.32 13.60
N ARG A 99 12.10 22.60 13.89
CA ARG A 99 11.46 23.63 13.09
C ARG A 99 12.13 23.75 11.72
N ARG A 100 13.47 23.75 11.66
CA ARG A 100 14.24 23.79 10.41
C ARG A 100 14.02 22.54 9.57
N ALA A 101 14.14 21.35 10.18
CA ALA A 101 13.89 20.08 9.49
C ALA A 101 12.48 20.00 8.89
N LYS A 102 11.44 20.45 9.62
CA LYS A 102 10.05 20.47 9.12
C LYS A 102 9.81 21.47 7.98
N ARG A 103 10.56 22.56 7.90
CA ARG A 103 10.45 23.53 6.79
C ARG A 103 10.86 22.93 5.44
N SER A 104 11.67 21.88 5.44
CA SER A 104 12.09 21.21 4.20
C SER A 104 10.93 20.56 3.44
N GLY A 105 9.78 20.33 4.09
CA GLY A 105 8.64 19.61 3.51
C GLY A 105 8.90 18.13 3.23
N ARG A 106 10.08 17.61 3.57
CA ARG A 106 10.47 16.20 3.33
C ARG A 106 9.68 15.24 4.23
N PRO A 107 9.53 13.98 3.81
CA PRO A 107 8.95 12.93 4.65
C PRO A 107 9.66 12.79 6.00
N HIS A 108 8.94 12.28 7.01
CA HIS A 108 9.37 12.23 8.41
C HIS A 108 10.75 11.63 8.62
N ASN A 109 11.04 10.46 8.05
CA ASN A 109 12.31 9.76 8.23
C ASN A 109 13.48 10.50 7.55
N VAL A 110 13.22 11.09 6.38
CA VAL A 110 14.22 11.89 5.63
C VAL A 110 14.53 13.21 6.36
N ALA A 111 13.47 13.89 6.84
CA ALA A 111 13.63 15.13 7.61
C ALA A 111 14.40 14.90 8.93
N ARG A 112 14.26 13.69 9.53
CA ARG A 112 15.01 13.30 10.73
C ARG A 112 16.52 13.34 10.54
N GLU A 113 17.03 13.01 9.38
CA GLU A 113 18.47 13.05 9.11
C GLU A 113 19.03 14.45 9.27
N SER A 114 18.34 15.45 8.70
CA SER A 114 18.71 16.86 8.85
C SER A 114 18.59 17.33 10.30
N PHE A 115 17.54 16.89 11.01
CA PHE A 115 17.34 17.16 12.44
C PHE A 115 18.48 16.60 13.29
N ALA A 116 18.83 15.32 13.10
CA ALA A 116 19.89 14.67 13.85
C ALA A 116 21.26 15.31 13.61
N ARG A 117 21.56 15.60 12.33
CA ARG A 117 22.81 16.27 11.95
C ARG A 117 22.95 17.62 12.63
N GLU A 118 21.90 18.42 12.61
CA GLU A 118 21.92 19.73 13.23
C GLU A 118 22.12 19.68 14.74
N LEU A 119 21.47 18.75 15.44
CA LEU A 119 21.69 18.57 16.88
C LEU A 119 23.13 18.13 17.19
N MET A 120 23.67 17.22 16.40
CA MET A 120 25.06 16.79 16.54
C MET A 120 26.03 17.97 16.29
N ASP A 121 25.78 18.82 15.31
CA ASP A 121 26.57 20.01 15.03
C ASP A 121 26.53 21.01 16.21
N VAL A 122 25.36 21.25 16.79
CA VAL A 122 25.21 22.13 17.97
C VAL A 122 25.99 21.58 19.18
N LEU A 123 25.87 20.27 19.43
CA LEU A 123 26.60 19.62 20.53
C LEU A 123 28.11 19.63 20.30
N ALA A 124 28.58 19.38 19.09
CA ALA A 124 30.00 19.40 18.73
C ALA A 124 30.63 20.78 18.96
N LEU A 125 29.95 21.85 18.49
CA LEU A 125 30.39 23.22 18.71
C LEU A 125 30.43 23.60 20.22
N ARG A 126 29.44 23.13 21.00
CA ARG A 126 29.39 23.37 22.43
C ARG A 126 30.52 22.65 23.17
N LEU A 127 30.75 21.38 22.88
CA LEU A 127 31.84 20.59 23.43
C LEU A 127 33.22 21.17 23.09
N ALA A 128 33.44 21.58 21.85
CA ALA A 128 34.69 22.20 21.43
C ALA A 128 34.96 23.51 22.20
N ARG A 129 33.94 24.36 22.39
CA ARG A 129 34.09 25.60 23.17
C ARG A 129 34.39 25.31 24.65
N GLU A 130 33.71 24.35 25.25
CA GLU A 130 33.93 23.93 26.65
C GLU A 130 35.29 23.24 26.81
N ALA A 131 35.84 22.66 25.75
CA ALA A 131 37.19 22.07 25.72
C ALA A 131 38.31 23.10 25.59
N GLY A 132 37.98 24.33 25.19
CA GLY A 132 38.98 25.37 24.87
C GLY A 132 39.52 25.26 23.42
N ASP A 133 38.87 24.49 22.55
CA ASP A 133 39.27 24.26 21.17
C ASP A 133 38.74 25.34 20.22
N ALA A 134 38.07 26.38 20.73
CA ALA A 134 37.59 27.51 19.95
C ALA A 134 38.64 28.58 19.81
N ASP A 135 38.72 29.23 18.64
CA ASP A 135 39.56 30.39 18.42
C ASP A 135 39.01 31.66 19.10
N SER A 136 39.76 32.76 19.03
CA SER A 136 39.39 34.03 19.66
C SER A 136 38.07 34.64 19.16
N GLU A 137 37.61 34.22 17.97
CA GLU A 137 36.36 34.67 17.35
C GLU A 137 35.20 33.66 17.60
N GLY A 138 35.48 32.56 18.35
CA GLY A 138 34.52 31.50 18.67
C GLY A 138 34.32 30.47 17.56
N GLY A 139 35.15 30.51 16.51
CA GLY A 139 35.22 29.50 15.46
C GLY A 139 35.85 28.21 16.01
N VAL A 140 35.52 27.09 15.38
CA VAL A 140 36.07 25.77 15.72
C VAL A 140 36.65 25.16 14.46
N ASP A 141 37.88 24.67 14.55
CA ASP A 141 38.54 24.00 13.44
C ASP A 141 37.68 22.82 12.91
N PRO A 142 37.49 22.67 11.60
CA PRO A 142 36.70 21.60 11.03
C PRO A 142 37.15 20.18 11.42
N GLU A 143 38.45 19.94 11.68
CA GLU A 143 38.95 18.63 12.11
C GLU A 143 38.60 18.36 13.57
N VAL A 144 38.74 19.35 14.44
CA VAL A 144 38.29 19.28 15.83
C VAL A 144 36.79 19.02 15.91
N LYS A 145 36.00 19.76 15.13
CA LYS A 145 34.56 19.51 15.04
C LYS A 145 34.24 18.08 14.58
N ARG A 146 34.99 17.56 13.61
CA ARG A 146 34.81 16.18 13.09
C ARG A 146 35.11 15.15 14.19
N SER A 147 36.13 15.34 14.97
CA SER A 147 36.47 14.47 16.10
C SER A 147 35.33 14.43 17.12
N TRP A 148 34.80 15.57 17.53
CA TRP A 148 33.66 15.64 18.45
C TRP A 148 32.38 14.98 17.84
N LEU A 149 32.16 15.08 16.52
CA LEU A 149 31.03 14.41 15.87
C LEU A 149 31.14 12.88 15.93
N ILE A 150 32.35 12.32 15.93
CA ILE A 150 32.57 10.87 16.11
C ILE A 150 32.18 10.48 17.52
N GLU A 151 32.70 11.17 18.53
CA GLU A 151 32.40 10.91 19.94
C GLU A 151 30.89 11.04 20.27
N ILE A 152 30.21 12.03 19.66
CA ILE A 152 28.76 12.22 19.82
C ILE A 152 27.98 11.05 19.20
N ARG A 153 28.41 10.54 18.04
CA ARG A 153 27.78 9.38 17.38
C ARG A 153 27.90 8.12 18.21
N ASP A 154 29.01 7.94 18.91
CA ASP A 154 29.26 6.79 19.77
C ASP A 154 28.57 6.91 21.13
N SER A 155 28.24 8.12 21.56
CA SER A 155 27.53 8.35 22.82
C SER A 155 26.13 7.75 22.83
N ILE A 156 25.86 6.89 23.81
CA ILE A 156 24.54 6.29 24.02
C ILE A 156 23.51 7.37 24.41
N ASP A 157 23.90 8.34 25.22
CA ASP A 157 23.01 9.40 25.69
C ASP A 157 22.58 10.31 24.55
N CYS A 158 23.50 10.70 23.66
CA CYS A 158 23.18 11.50 22.47
C CYS A 158 22.25 10.75 21.54
N ARG A 159 22.52 9.46 21.24
CA ARG A 159 21.63 8.63 20.42
C ARG A 159 20.24 8.48 21.03
N ARG A 160 20.16 8.27 22.34
CA ARG A 160 18.89 8.17 23.07
C ARG A 160 18.11 9.48 23.03
N ALA A 161 18.75 10.61 23.27
CA ALA A 161 18.13 11.93 23.24
C ALA A 161 17.56 12.25 21.85
N ILE A 162 18.36 12.08 20.80
CA ILE A 162 17.95 12.30 19.41
C ILE A 162 16.79 11.36 19.03
N ASN A 163 16.88 10.06 19.35
CA ASN A 163 15.85 9.10 19.04
C ASN A 163 14.56 9.35 19.84
N THR A 164 14.64 9.77 21.09
CA THR A 164 13.46 10.11 21.89
C THR A 164 12.73 11.32 21.31
N ALA A 165 13.48 12.31 20.81
CA ALA A 165 12.91 13.51 20.20
C ALA A 165 12.31 13.22 18.82
N TRP A 166 12.95 12.36 18.02
CA TRP A 166 12.50 12.05 16.66
C TRP A 166 12.90 10.65 16.22
N MET A 167 12.06 9.65 16.54
CA MET A 167 12.29 8.25 16.17
C MET A 167 11.89 8.00 14.72
N PRO A 168 12.76 7.37 13.90
CA PRO A 168 12.33 6.87 12.59
C PRO A 168 11.29 5.76 12.80
N THR A 169 10.32 5.68 11.91
CA THR A 169 9.17 4.79 12.08
C THR A 169 8.75 4.23 10.73
N SER A 170 8.50 2.92 10.66
CA SER A 170 7.92 2.30 9.46
C SER A 170 6.40 2.47 9.43
N ALA A 171 5.80 2.42 8.24
CA ALA A 171 4.36 2.48 8.04
C ALA A 171 3.62 1.41 8.85
N GLN A 172 4.14 0.19 8.82
CA GLN A 172 3.56 -0.93 9.57
C GLN A 172 3.59 -0.68 11.09
N THR A 173 4.69 -0.17 11.62
CA THR A 173 4.82 0.16 13.04
C THR A 173 3.85 1.28 13.44
N LEU A 174 3.73 2.32 12.63
CA LEU A 174 2.79 3.41 12.88
C LEU A 174 1.35 2.92 12.89
N LEU A 175 0.92 2.20 11.86
CA LEU A 175 -0.46 1.76 11.74
C LEU A 175 -0.84 0.72 12.81
N ARG A 176 0.06 -0.23 13.13
CA ARG A 176 -0.12 -1.16 14.27
C ARG A 176 -0.27 -0.42 15.60
N ARG A 177 0.50 0.65 15.80
CA ARG A 177 0.40 1.48 17.00
C ARG A 177 -0.95 2.20 17.08
N LEU A 178 -1.45 2.73 15.96
CA LEU A 178 -2.74 3.43 15.92
C LEU A 178 -3.88 2.48 16.27
N TYR A 179 -3.90 1.27 15.70
CA TYR A 179 -4.94 0.29 15.98
C TYR A 179 -4.86 -0.32 17.39
N ALA A 180 -3.65 -0.53 17.92
CA ALA A 180 -3.48 -1.13 19.24
C ALA A 180 -3.60 -0.13 20.40
N ARG A 181 -3.64 1.18 20.11
CA ARG A 181 -3.72 2.24 21.12
C ARG A 181 -4.82 3.24 20.76
N PRO A 182 -6.06 2.97 21.19
CA PRO A 182 -7.21 3.80 20.85
C PRO A 182 -7.02 5.28 21.20
N GLU A 183 -6.32 5.57 22.31
CA GLU A 183 -6.02 6.93 22.74
C GLU A 183 -5.12 7.69 21.75
N VAL A 184 -4.18 7.00 21.10
CA VAL A 184 -3.29 7.60 20.08
C VAL A 184 -4.05 7.87 18.79
N LEU A 185 -4.87 6.91 18.35
CA LEU A 185 -5.74 7.08 17.18
C LEU A 185 -6.74 8.22 17.42
N ALA A 186 -7.42 8.24 18.57
CA ALA A 186 -8.35 9.30 18.93
C ALA A 186 -7.70 10.69 18.98
N ALA A 187 -6.44 10.77 19.47
CA ALA A 187 -5.70 12.03 19.49
C ALA A 187 -5.35 12.55 18.09
N ALA A 188 -5.00 11.66 17.16
CA ALA A 188 -4.77 12.02 15.76
C ALA A 188 -6.08 12.40 15.06
N ASN A 189 -7.14 11.63 15.30
CA ASN A 189 -8.48 11.83 14.73
C ASN A 189 -9.07 13.19 15.12
N ARG A 190 -8.99 13.60 16.41
CA ARG A 190 -9.50 14.91 16.88
C ARG A 190 -8.85 16.11 16.19
N ARG A 191 -7.63 15.95 15.67
CA ARG A 191 -6.91 17.01 14.95
C ARG A 191 -7.13 16.96 13.43
N ALA A 192 -7.73 15.89 12.94
CA ALA A 192 -8.07 15.75 11.54
C ALA A 192 -9.26 16.65 11.17
N LYS A 193 -9.25 17.21 9.95
CA LYS A 193 -10.34 18.11 9.48
C LYS A 193 -11.70 17.41 9.36
N SER A 194 -11.70 16.11 9.10
CA SER A 194 -12.91 15.29 8.96
C SER A 194 -12.74 14.03 9.80
N PRO A 195 -12.96 14.13 11.12
CA PRO A 195 -12.72 13.01 12.02
C PRO A 195 -13.74 11.88 11.83
N LEU A 196 -13.29 10.65 12.08
CA LEU A 196 -14.16 9.50 12.23
C LEU A 196 -14.98 9.64 13.52
N ARG A 197 -16.17 9.05 13.54
CA ARG A 197 -17.02 9.04 14.71
C ARG A 197 -16.46 8.11 15.80
N PRO A 198 -16.85 8.29 17.07
CA PRO A 198 -16.39 7.44 18.17
C PRO A 198 -16.72 5.95 17.99
N ASP A 199 -17.91 5.63 17.47
CA ASP A 199 -18.35 4.28 17.15
C ASP A 199 -17.48 3.65 16.04
N GLU A 200 -17.12 4.42 15.01
CA GLU A 200 -16.21 3.99 13.94
C GLU A 200 -14.78 3.72 14.45
N LEU A 201 -14.28 4.55 15.37
CA LEU A 201 -12.97 4.35 15.99
C LEU A 201 -12.90 3.06 16.82
N ALA A 202 -13.99 2.73 17.53
CA ALA A 202 -14.05 1.53 18.35
C ALA A 202 -13.92 0.24 17.51
N LEU A 203 -14.47 0.22 16.30
CA LEU A 203 -14.37 -0.91 15.37
C LEU A 203 -12.96 -1.14 14.80
N LEU A 204 -12.08 -0.16 14.91
CA LEU A 204 -10.72 -0.23 14.37
C LEU A 204 -9.71 -0.82 15.36
N VAL A 205 -10.10 -1.02 16.61
CA VAL A 205 -9.19 -1.50 17.66
C VAL A 205 -8.84 -2.97 17.42
N ARG A 206 -7.56 -3.26 17.35
CA ARG A 206 -7.06 -4.63 17.19
C ARG A 206 -5.64 -4.81 17.76
N PRO A 207 -5.24 -6.04 18.10
CA PRO A 207 -3.90 -6.30 18.64
C PRO A 207 -2.80 -6.03 17.59
N ARG A 208 -1.58 -5.75 18.08
CA ARG A 208 -0.41 -5.53 17.20
C ARG A 208 -0.04 -6.72 16.32
N SER A 209 -0.40 -7.93 16.74
CA SER A 209 -0.15 -9.18 16.01
C SER A 209 -1.16 -9.44 14.89
N ALA A 210 -2.23 -8.65 14.79
CA ALA A 210 -3.25 -8.84 13.76
C ALA A 210 -2.65 -8.80 12.35
N LEU A 211 -3.12 -9.69 11.47
CA LEU A 211 -2.74 -9.76 10.08
C LEU A 211 -3.34 -8.56 9.32
N TRP A 212 -2.67 -8.17 8.24
CA TRP A 212 -3.14 -7.11 7.36
C TRP A 212 -4.32 -7.56 6.52
N THR A 213 -5.27 -6.65 6.32
CA THR A 213 -6.41 -6.80 5.42
C THR A 213 -6.20 -5.97 4.15
N VAL A 214 -6.96 -6.23 3.10
CA VAL A 214 -6.85 -5.50 1.83
C VAL A 214 -7.09 -4.00 2.04
N SER A 215 -8.03 -3.61 2.90
CA SER A 215 -8.32 -2.20 3.17
C SER A 215 -7.26 -1.48 4.01
N ASP A 216 -6.35 -2.20 4.68
CA ASP A 216 -5.19 -1.59 5.36
C ASP A 216 -4.14 -1.09 4.38
N VAL A 217 -4.02 -1.72 3.20
CA VAL A 217 -2.93 -1.45 2.26
C VAL A 217 -2.92 0.00 1.74
N PRO A 218 -4.06 0.59 1.35
CA PRO A 218 -4.09 2.01 0.99
C PRO A 218 -3.71 2.97 2.13
N ILE A 219 -4.01 2.59 3.39
CA ILE A 219 -3.61 3.38 4.56
C ILE A 219 -2.11 3.23 4.82
N LEU A 220 -1.55 2.03 4.65
CA LEU A 220 -0.10 1.80 4.71
C LEU A 220 0.62 2.59 3.63
N ASP A 221 0.09 2.65 2.41
CA ASP A 221 0.63 3.48 1.34
C ASP A 221 0.65 4.98 1.71
N GLU A 222 -0.39 5.49 2.36
CA GLU A 222 -0.41 6.85 2.90
C GLU A 222 0.64 7.06 4.00
N CYS A 223 0.84 6.06 4.86
CA CYS A 223 1.90 6.10 5.88
C CYS A 223 3.29 6.15 5.24
N GLU A 224 3.57 5.30 4.24
CA GLU A 224 4.85 5.27 3.52
C GLU A 224 5.15 6.62 2.85
N GLU A 225 4.13 7.25 2.24
CA GLU A 225 4.27 8.56 1.60
C GLU A 225 4.73 9.64 2.58
N LEU A 226 4.12 9.68 3.76
CA LEU A 226 4.38 10.71 4.76
C LEU A 226 5.62 10.42 5.63
N LEU A 227 5.96 9.14 5.80
CA LEU A 227 7.14 8.73 6.57
C LEU A 227 8.41 8.74 5.71
N GLY A 228 8.32 8.37 4.45
CA GLY A 228 9.47 8.12 3.58
C GLY A 228 10.25 6.85 3.97
N PRO A 229 11.33 6.53 3.25
CA PRO A 229 12.11 5.32 3.50
C PRO A 229 12.69 5.32 4.92
N MET A 230 12.78 4.13 5.50
CA MET A 230 13.53 3.96 6.75
C MET A 230 15.00 4.27 6.48
N PRO A 231 15.69 4.96 7.42
CA PRO A 231 17.13 5.07 7.35
C PRO A 231 17.70 3.66 7.29
N SER A 232 18.44 3.34 6.24
CA SER A 232 19.20 2.10 6.20
C SER A 232 20.16 2.12 7.39
N SER A 233 20.14 1.08 8.20
CA SER A 233 21.12 0.89 9.29
C SER A 233 22.52 0.58 8.77
N SER A 234 22.68 0.46 7.46
CA SER A 234 23.95 0.41 6.76
C SER A 234 24.43 1.84 6.52
N ALA A 235 25.46 2.26 7.24
CA ALA A 235 26.60 2.93 6.63
C ALA A 235 26.91 2.20 5.31
N PRO A 236 27.54 2.85 4.28
CA PRO A 236 27.97 2.16 3.07
C PRO A 236 29.17 1.24 3.41
N SER A 237 28.98 0.27 4.22
CA SER A 237 29.66 -0.99 4.21
C SER A 237 28.78 -1.90 3.40
N GLN A 238 29.26 -2.29 2.26
CA GLN A 238 28.92 -3.52 1.56
C GLN A 238 29.08 -4.71 2.53
N GLU A 239 28.30 -4.73 3.61
CA GLU A 239 28.06 -5.97 4.32
C GLU A 239 26.96 -6.67 3.53
N MET A 240 27.40 -7.41 2.52
CA MET A 240 26.65 -8.45 1.87
C MET A 240 25.96 -9.31 2.92
N ASP A 241 24.69 -9.63 2.66
CA ASP A 241 23.94 -10.55 3.50
C ASP A 241 24.82 -11.78 3.79
N PRO A 242 25.11 -12.08 5.06
CA PRO A 242 25.93 -13.26 5.41
C PRO A 242 25.44 -14.55 4.74
N ALA A 243 24.12 -14.68 4.54
CA ALA A 243 23.52 -15.80 3.83
C ALA A 243 23.80 -15.78 2.31
N GLU A 244 24.05 -14.65 1.69
CA GLU A 244 24.48 -14.56 0.29
C GLU A 244 25.97 -14.86 0.17
N LEU A 245 26.77 -14.40 1.11
CA LEU A 245 28.19 -14.71 1.16
C LEU A 245 28.44 -16.21 1.40
N GLU A 246 27.65 -16.84 2.27
CA GLU A 246 27.65 -18.28 2.51
C GLU A 246 27.23 -19.08 1.27
N ARG A 247 26.19 -18.65 0.58
CA ARG A 247 25.75 -19.26 -0.69
C ARG A 247 26.80 -19.11 -1.79
N ALA A 248 27.43 -17.95 -1.90
CA ALA A 248 28.51 -17.72 -2.84
C ALA A 248 29.74 -18.58 -2.52
N ARG A 249 30.10 -18.76 -1.23
CA ARG A 249 31.16 -19.68 -0.78
C ARG A 249 30.84 -21.14 -1.12
N ALA A 250 29.65 -21.59 -0.79
CA ALA A 250 29.19 -22.95 -1.11
C ALA A 250 29.19 -23.24 -2.62
N ALA A 251 28.84 -22.24 -3.45
CA ALA A 251 28.88 -22.35 -4.91
C ALA A 251 30.32 -22.45 -5.45
N ILE A 252 31.28 -21.73 -4.88
CA ILE A 252 32.70 -21.80 -5.26
C ILE A 252 33.30 -23.13 -4.86
N GLU A 253 33.01 -23.63 -3.64
CA GLU A 253 33.49 -24.91 -3.12
C GLU A 253 32.87 -26.12 -3.87
N GLY A 254 31.56 -26.04 -4.19
CA GLY A 254 30.84 -27.12 -4.86
C GLY A 254 31.14 -27.29 -6.35
N GLN A 255 31.58 -26.24 -7.04
CA GLN A 255 31.82 -26.28 -8.49
C GLN A 255 33.30 -26.21 -8.91
N ASN A 256 34.21 -26.14 -7.95
CA ASN A 256 35.67 -26.03 -8.22
C ASN A 256 36.00 -24.89 -9.23
N LEU A 257 35.20 -23.81 -9.22
CA LEU A 257 35.29 -22.70 -10.15
C LEU A 257 36.47 -21.80 -9.81
N GLY A 258 37.50 -21.98 -10.61
CA GLY A 258 38.54 -21.00 -10.84
C GLY A 258 39.65 -20.93 -9.81
N GLY A 259 40.65 -21.73 -9.92
CA GLY A 259 42.03 -21.58 -9.42
C GLY A 259 42.41 -20.28 -8.69
N GLY A 260 41.61 -19.82 -7.71
CA GLY A 260 41.94 -18.66 -6.85
C GLY A 260 41.65 -17.28 -7.43
N ILE A 261 41.01 -17.13 -8.58
CA ILE A 261 40.77 -15.85 -9.25
C ILE A 261 39.42 -15.24 -8.93
N VAL A 262 38.40 -16.08 -8.62
CA VAL A 262 37.04 -15.61 -8.29
C VAL A 262 36.83 -15.65 -6.79
N THR A 263 36.62 -14.48 -6.18
CA THR A 263 36.29 -14.39 -4.76
C THR A 263 34.78 -14.48 -4.54
N ALA A 264 34.34 -14.97 -3.35
CA ALA A 264 32.94 -15.00 -2.96
C ALA A 264 32.29 -13.61 -3.04
N GLN A 265 33.09 -12.56 -2.86
CA GLN A 265 32.68 -11.18 -2.97
C GLN A 265 32.39 -10.79 -4.43
N MET A 266 33.23 -11.18 -5.39
CA MET A 266 32.98 -10.95 -6.82
C MET A 266 31.75 -11.72 -7.33
N LEU A 267 31.51 -12.93 -6.81
CA LEU A 267 30.33 -13.72 -7.17
C LEU A 267 29.04 -13.10 -6.61
N ALA A 268 29.08 -12.59 -5.40
CA ALA A 268 27.93 -11.92 -4.78
C ALA A 268 27.67 -10.53 -5.41
N GLU A 269 28.71 -9.78 -5.75
CA GLU A 269 28.59 -8.54 -6.56
C GLU A 269 28.01 -8.84 -7.95
N HIS A 270 28.37 -9.97 -8.55
CA HIS A 270 27.82 -10.40 -9.82
C HIS A 270 26.36 -10.86 -9.70
N SER A 271 25.99 -11.49 -8.57
CA SER A 271 24.60 -11.84 -8.26
C SER A 271 23.73 -10.62 -8.00
N ALA A 272 24.25 -9.61 -7.28
CA ALA A 272 23.60 -8.31 -7.11
C ALA A 272 23.46 -7.55 -8.44
N ALA A 273 24.44 -7.67 -9.34
CA ALA A 273 24.34 -7.14 -10.71
C ALA A 273 23.29 -7.91 -11.54
N GLN A 274 23.10 -9.22 -11.33
CA GLN A 274 22.03 -10.00 -11.99
C GLN A 274 20.62 -9.60 -11.54
N GLU A 275 20.42 -9.08 -10.35
CA GLU A 275 19.13 -8.47 -9.97
C GLU A 275 18.80 -7.24 -10.84
N SER A 276 19.80 -6.57 -11.43
CA SER A 276 19.57 -5.49 -12.39
C SER A 276 19.03 -5.98 -13.74
N TRP A 277 19.07 -7.28 -14.01
CA TRP A 277 18.56 -7.93 -15.23
C TRP A 277 17.12 -8.47 -15.06
N ALA A 278 16.52 -8.32 -13.87
CA ALA A 278 15.13 -8.65 -13.68
C ALA A 278 14.24 -7.88 -14.68
N PRO A 279 13.22 -8.51 -15.26
CA PRO A 279 12.29 -7.85 -16.17
C PRO A 279 11.78 -6.53 -15.57
N LEU A 280 11.55 -5.54 -16.44
CA LEU A 280 11.10 -4.22 -16.01
C LEU A 280 9.84 -4.29 -15.14
N SER A 281 8.95 -5.24 -15.44
CA SER A 281 7.74 -5.53 -14.69
C SER A 281 8.02 -5.99 -13.25
N GLU A 282 9.02 -6.85 -13.02
CA GLU A 282 9.39 -7.28 -11.67
C GLU A 282 10.01 -6.15 -10.85
N ARG A 283 10.87 -5.35 -11.47
CA ARG A 283 11.47 -4.17 -10.83
C ARG A 283 10.40 -3.15 -10.46
N ALA A 284 9.47 -2.88 -11.37
CA ALA A 284 8.35 -1.98 -11.13
C ALA A 284 7.41 -2.47 -10.02
N ALA A 285 7.17 -3.79 -9.93
CA ALA A 285 6.34 -4.38 -8.87
C ALA A 285 7.01 -4.30 -7.48
N LYS A 286 8.34 -4.31 -7.41
CA LYS A 286 9.11 -4.21 -6.16
C LYS A 286 9.34 -2.76 -5.71
N ASP A 287 9.21 -1.79 -6.60
CA ASP A 287 9.44 -0.37 -6.30
C ASP A 287 8.13 0.39 -6.11
N ARG A 288 7.81 0.73 -4.86
CA ARG A 288 6.63 1.54 -4.52
C ARG A 288 6.61 2.90 -5.21
N THR A 289 7.76 3.46 -5.50
CA THR A 289 7.90 4.79 -6.12
C THR A 289 7.81 4.75 -7.64
N TRP A 290 7.68 3.55 -8.22
CA TRP A 290 7.54 3.39 -9.66
C TRP A 290 6.31 4.10 -10.19
N ALA A 291 6.50 4.97 -11.18
CA ALA A 291 5.42 5.68 -11.85
C ALA A 291 5.06 4.99 -13.16
N TYR A 292 3.77 4.69 -13.30
CA TYR A 292 3.19 4.09 -14.52
C TYR A 292 2.68 5.18 -15.45
N GLY A 293 2.78 4.93 -16.75
CA GLY A 293 2.24 5.82 -17.79
C GLY A 293 0.72 5.75 -17.89
N HIS A 294 0.16 4.56 -17.61
CA HIS A 294 -1.25 4.29 -17.66
C HIS A 294 -1.66 3.23 -16.63
N ILE A 295 -2.85 3.36 -16.05
CA ILE A 295 -3.42 2.35 -15.15
C ILE A 295 -4.76 1.88 -15.67
N VAL A 296 -4.91 0.56 -15.80
CA VAL A 296 -6.18 -0.09 -16.09
C VAL A 296 -6.74 -0.66 -14.80
N VAL A 297 -7.98 -0.33 -14.47
CA VAL A 297 -8.66 -0.81 -13.26
C VAL A 297 -9.88 -1.59 -13.65
N ASP A 298 -9.96 -2.85 -13.21
CA ASP A 298 -11.15 -3.68 -13.35
C ASP A 298 -11.91 -3.80 -12.02
N GLU A 299 -13.21 -4.03 -12.05
CA GLU A 299 -14.13 -4.03 -10.92
C GLU A 299 -14.00 -2.75 -10.07
N ALA A 300 -13.87 -1.62 -10.73
CA ALA A 300 -13.51 -0.34 -10.11
C ALA A 300 -14.54 0.18 -9.09
N GLN A 301 -15.79 -0.29 -9.14
CA GLN A 301 -16.82 0.01 -8.14
C GLN A 301 -16.45 -0.45 -6.73
N GLU A 302 -15.55 -1.45 -6.62
CA GLU A 302 -15.08 -1.96 -5.33
C GLU A 302 -13.98 -1.10 -4.70
N LEU A 303 -13.39 -0.17 -5.45
CA LEU A 303 -12.30 0.65 -4.94
C LEU A 303 -12.78 1.71 -3.96
N SER A 304 -12.09 1.79 -2.83
CA SER A 304 -12.33 2.84 -1.85
C SER A 304 -11.63 4.16 -2.25
N PRO A 305 -12.08 5.32 -1.72
CA PRO A 305 -11.38 6.59 -1.91
C PRO A 305 -9.90 6.56 -1.54
N MET A 306 -9.51 5.78 -0.52
CA MET A 306 -8.10 5.60 -0.16
C MET A 306 -7.34 4.76 -1.20
N ALA A 307 -7.98 3.74 -1.79
CA ALA A 307 -7.38 2.96 -2.88
C ALA A 307 -7.14 3.84 -4.12
N TRP A 308 -8.10 4.65 -4.52
CA TRP A 308 -7.93 5.64 -5.59
C TRP A 308 -6.78 6.60 -5.31
N ARG A 309 -6.63 7.06 -4.06
CA ARG A 309 -5.54 7.93 -3.66
C ARG A 309 -4.17 7.26 -3.83
N ALA A 310 -4.05 5.97 -3.51
CA ALA A 310 -2.84 5.19 -3.71
C ALA A 310 -2.50 5.00 -5.21
N LEU A 311 -3.52 4.75 -6.05
CA LEU A 311 -3.33 4.61 -7.49
C LEU A 311 -2.93 5.93 -8.17
N LEU A 312 -3.52 7.06 -7.75
CA LEU A 312 -3.17 8.37 -8.27
C LEU A 312 -1.69 8.74 -8.04
N ARG A 313 -1.07 8.27 -6.96
CA ARG A 313 0.37 8.47 -6.73
C ARG A 313 1.21 7.70 -7.73
N ARG A 314 0.74 6.54 -8.16
CA ARG A 314 1.45 5.67 -9.11
C ARG A 314 1.28 6.08 -10.57
N CYS A 315 0.35 6.99 -10.86
CA CYS A 315 0.11 7.51 -12.20
C CYS A 315 0.04 9.05 -12.18
N PRO A 316 1.20 9.73 -12.14
CA PRO A 316 1.25 11.20 -12.13
C PRO A 316 0.58 11.83 -13.34
N SER A 317 0.59 11.15 -14.50
CA SER A 317 -0.11 11.55 -15.73
C SER A 317 -1.63 11.50 -15.59
N ARG A 318 -2.15 10.81 -14.56
CA ARG A 318 -3.60 10.56 -14.36
C ARG A 318 -4.28 9.91 -15.56
N SER A 319 -3.55 9.10 -16.28
CA SER A 319 -4.08 8.33 -17.42
C SER A 319 -4.66 7.00 -16.94
N PHE A 320 -5.97 6.85 -16.96
CA PHE A 320 -6.69 5.68 -16.46
C PHE A 320 -7.68 5.15 -17.49
N THR A 321 -7.79 3.84 -17.58
CA THR A 321 -8.95 3.14 -18.12
C THR A 321 -9.64 2.40 -16.98
N VAL A 322 -10.89 2.73 -16.72
CA VAL A 322 -11.64 2.22 -15.59
C VAL A 322 -12.82 1.40 -16.10
N VAL A 323 -12.89 0.16 -15.67
CA VAL A 323 -13.96 -0.77 -16.04
C VAL A 323 -14.67 -1.23 -14.78
N GLY A 324 -16.00 -1.33 -14.83
CA GLY A 324 -16.79 -1.80 -13.71
C GLY A 324 -18.28 -1.59 -13.90
N ASP A 325 -19.04 -1.99 -12.90
CA ASP A 325 -20.49 -1.86 -12.86
C ASP A 325 -20.93 -1.39 -11.47
N LEU A 326 -21.49 -0.20 -11.39
CA LEU A 326 -21.93 0.39 -10.11
C LEU A 326 -23.09 -0.40 -9.49
N ASP A 327 -23.90 -1.09 -10.30
CA ASP A 327 -25.02 -1.90 -9.83
C ASP A 327 -24.56 -3.22 -9.18
N GLN A 328 -23.32 -3.68 -9.49
CA GLN A 328 -22.71 -4.87 -8.91
C GLN A 328 -21.85 -4.59 -7.67
N ARG A 329 -21.78 -3.35 -7.19
CA ARG A 329 -21.00 -3.03 -6.01
C ARG A 329 -21.48 -3.82 -4.81
N ARG A 330 -20.55 -4.45 -4.11
CA ARG A 330 -20.81 -5.08 -2.81
C ARG A 330 -21.02 -4.00 -1.76
N GLY A 331 -21.99 -4.24 -0.86
CA GLY A 331 -22.24 -3.34 0.24
C GLY A 331 -23.51 -2.52 0.15
N SER A 332 -23.89 -1.93 1.29
CA SER A 332 -25.19 -1.29 1.50
C SER A 332 -25.36 0.06 0.78
N THR A 333 -24.31 0.64 0.22
CA THR A 333 -24.35 2.00 -0.36
C THR A 333 -23.70 2.04 -1.73
N ARG A 334 -24.54 2.05 -2.76
CA ARG A 334 -24.11 2.27 -4.15
C ARG A 334 -23.85 3.76 -4.39
N PRO A 335 -22.72 4.15 -5.00
CA PRO A 335 -22.53 5.51 -5.49
C PRO A 335 -23.55 5.84 -6.58
N PRO A 336 -24.09 7.07 -6.61
CA PRO A 336 -25.09 7.46 -7.61
C PRO A 336 -24.49 7.67 -9.02
N SER A 337 -23.18 7.80 -9.13
CA SER A 337 -22.47 8.00 -10.40
C SER A 337 -21.01 7.60 -10.30
N TRP A 338 -20.36 7.41 -11.44
CA TRP A 338 -18.91 7.17 -11.52
C TRP A 338 -18.09 8.31 -10.94
N GLU A 339 -18.48 9.57 -11.09
CA GLU A 339 -17.81 10.69 -10.45
C GLU A 339 -17.72 10.53 -8.92
N LYS A 340 -18.79 10.03 -8.31
CA LYS A 340 -18.79 9.76 -6.86
C LYS A 340 -17.98 8.52 -6.49
N ALA A 341 -18.02 7.49 -7.32
CA ALA A 341 -17.24 6.26 -7.11
C ALA A 341 -15.73 6.50 -7.22
N LEU A 342 -15.29 7.30 -8.18
CA LEU A 342 -13.88 7.63 -8.42
C LEU A 342 -13.27 8.49 -7.30
N GLY A 343 -14.08 9.17 -6.48
CA GLY A 343 -13.61 9.97 -5.36
C GLY A 343 -12.53 10.98 -5.77
N PRO A 344 -11.28 10.87 -5.25
CA PRO A 344 -10.22 11.81 -5.59
C PRO A 344 -9.76 11.74 -7.06
N ALA A 345 -10.04 10.64 -7.77
CA ALA A 345 -9.73 10.48 -9.19
C ALA A 345 -10.74 11.17 -10.11
N ALA A 346 -11.92 11.54 -9.61
CA ALA A 346 -12.98 12.19 -10.39
C ALA A 346 -12.54 13.47 -11.14
N ARG A 347 -11.52 14.17 -10.65
CA ARG A 347 -10.96 15.36 -11.31
C ARG A 347 -10.30 15.07 -12.66
N ALA A 348 -10.00 13.81 -12.93
CA ALA A 348 -9.41 13.35 -14.18
C ALA A 348 -10.46 12.65 -15.08
N PHE A 349 -11.75 12.68 -14.71
CA PHE A 349 -12.84 12.11 -15.48
C PHE A 349 -12.96 12.81 -16.83
N ALA A 350 -12.83 12.04 -17.91
CA ALA A 350 -12.83 12.56 -19.27
C ALA A 350 -14.09 12.17 -20.04
N ALA A 351 -14.41 10.88 -20.05
CA ALA A 351 -15.57 10.34 -20.78
C ALA A 351 -16.06 9.05 -20.11
N GLU A 352 -17.34 8.76 -20.31
CA GLU A 352 -18.00 7.54 -19.87
C GLU A 352 -18.64 6.85 -21.07
N TYR A 353 -18.42 5.54 -21.17
CA TYR A 353 -18.98 4.70 -22.21
C TYR A 353 -19.75 3.55 -21.57
N ALA A 354 -21.04 3.48 -21.80
CA ALA A 354 -21.89 2.39 -21.31
C ALA A 354 -21.99 1.26 -22.34
N LEU A 355 -21.65 0.04 -21.89
CA LEU A 355 -21.85 -1.19 -22.67
C LEU A 355 -23.18 -1.81 -22.24
N THR A 356 -24.24 -1.57 -23.04
CA THR A 356 -25.59 -1.94 -22.69
C THR A 356 -26.07 -3.24 -23.38
N VAL A 357 -25.22 -3.88 -24.19
CA VAL A 357 -25.55 -5.12 -24.87
C VAL A 357 -24.87 -6.31 -24.23
N SER A 358 -25.64 -7.25 -23.70
CA SER A 358 -25.13 -8.48 -23.07
C SER A 358 -25.19 -9.66 -24.01
N TYR A 359 -24.03 -10.24 -24.34
CA TYR A 359 -23.88 -11.50 -25.05
C TYR A 359 -23.80 -12.71 -24.12
N ARG A 360 -23.47 -12.48 -22.86
CA ARG A 360 -23.17 -13.51 -21.85
C ARG A 360 -24.44 -13.98 -21.16
N THR A 361 -25.29 -13.07 -20.71
CA THR A 361 -26.45 -13.34 -19.87
C THR A 361 -27.73 -13.39 -20.67
N PRO A 362 -28.60 -14.42 -20.50
CA PRO A 362 -29.90 -14.49 -21.13
C PRO A 362 -30.83 -13.36 -20.68
N ALA A 363 -31.79 -12.96 -21.57
CA ALA A 363 -32.73 -11.88 -21.31
C ALA A 363 -33.56 -12.09 -20.04
N THR A 364 -34.01 -13.33 -19.82
CA THR A 364 -34.78 -13.69 -18.63
C THR A 364 -34.00 -13.45 -17.34
N LEU A 365 -32.69 -13.78 -17.28
CA LEU A 365 -31.85 -13.52 -16.09
C LEU A 365 -31.56 -12.03 -15.91
N THR A 366 -31.35 -11.30 -17.00
CA THR A 366 -31.16 -9.86 -16.98
C THR A 366 -32.36 -9.15 -16.36
N SER A 367 -33.57 -9.46 -16.87
CA SER A 367 -34.81 -8.89 -16.35
C SER A 367 -35.07 -9.25 -14.88
N LEU A 368 -34.73 -10.47 -14.47
CA LEU A 368 -34.82 -10.87 -13.05
C LEU A 368 -33.90 -10.04 -12.16
N ALA A 369 -32.65 -9.85 -12.57
CA ALA A 369 -31.68 -9.07 -11.85
C ALA A 369 -32.09 -7.59 -11.73
N GLU A 370 -32.53 -6.98 -12.81
CA GLU A 370 -33.05 -5.62 -12.82
C GLU A 370 -34.27 -5.47 -11.90
N GLY A 371 -35.18 -6.48 -11.92
CA GLY A 371 -36.32 -6.53 -10.99
C GLY A 371 -35.92 -6.61 -9.52
N VAL A 372 -34.86 -7.33 -9.18
CA VAL A 372 -34.32 -7.39 -7.79
C VAL A 372 -33.75 -6.04 -7.38
N VAL A 373 -32.93 -5.41 -8.22
CA VAL A 373 -32.33 -4.09 -7.96
C VAL A 373 -33.42 -3.02 -7.78
N ALA A 374 -34.44 -3.02 -8.66
CA ALA A 374 -35.56 -2.09 -8.56
C ALA A 374 -36.35 -2.27 -7.25
N ARG A 375 -36.60 -3.52 -6.83
CA ARG A 375 -37.27 -3.81 -5.53
C ARG A 375 -36.45 -3.41 -4.33
N ALA A 376 -35.13 -3.41 -4.43
CA ALA A 376 -34.23 -2.88 -3.42
C ALA A 376 -34.26 -1.33 -3.32
N GLY A 377 -35.11 -0.67 -4.11
CA GLY A 377 -35.27 0.80 -4.09
C GLY A 377 -34.17 1.56 -4.82
N SER A 378 -33.36 0.87 -5.64
CA SER A 378 -32.31 1.48 -6.43
C SER A 378 -32.66 1.38 -7.92
N PRO A 379 -32.75 2.48 -8.68
CA PRO A 379 -32.93 2.39 -10.12
C PRO A 379 -31.67 1.78 -10.77
N VAL A 380 -31.86 0.93 -11.79
CA VAL A 380 -30.75 0.43 -12.62
C VAL A 380 -30.14 1.60 -13.37
N LEU A 381 -28.82 1.80 -13.25
CA LEU A 381 -28.14 2.94 -13.89
C LEU A 381 -27.97 2.72 -15.40
N TYR A 382 -27.66 1.48 -15.80
CA TYR A 382 -27.41 1.12 -17.19
C TYR A 382 -28.23 -0.12 -17.57
N PRO A 383 -29.51 0.04 -17.98
CA PRO A 383 -30.35 -1.07 -18.40
C PRO A 383 -29.70 -1.83 -19.58
N MET A 384 -29.73 -3.16 -19.49
CA MET A 384 -29.09 -4.02 -20.49
C MET A 384 -30.08 -4.64 -21.46
N THR A 385 -29.65 -4.78 -22.71
CA THR A 385 -30.33 -5.57 -23.71
C THR A 385 -29.57 -6.87 -23.94
N ALA A 386 -30.16 -8.00 -23.60
CA ALA A 386 -29.56 -9.30 -23.89
C ALA A 386 -29.80 -9.70 -25.35
N VAL A 387 -28.74 -10.23 -25.98
CA VAL A 387 -28.79 -10.68 -27.40
C VAL A 387 -29.53 -12.02 -27.53
N ARG A 388 -29.58 -12.80 -26.48
CA ARG A 388 -30.17 -14.15 -26.49
C ARG A 388 -31.08 -14.35 -25.29
N ASP A 389 -32.04 -15.24 -25.46
CA ASP A 389 -32.81 -15.82 -24.38
C ASP A 389 -32.61 -17.33 -24.31
N VAL A 390 -32.73 -17.91 -23.16
CA VAL A 390 -32.58 -19.35 -22.91
C VAL A 390 -33.74 -19.80 -22.03
N GLU A 391 -34.63 -20.60 -22.58
CA GLU A 391 -35.77 -21.14 -21.84
C GLU A 391 -35.28 -22.03 -20.68
N GLY A 392 -35.89 -21.90 -19.53
CA GLY A 392 -35.54 -22.70 -18.35
C GLY A 392 -34.16 -22.40 -17.76
N CYS A 393 -33.55 -21.21 -18.03
CA CYS A 393 -32.21 -20.86 -17.58
C CYS A 393 -32.11 -20.63 -16.07
N TYR A 394 -33.22 -20.57 -15.33
CA TYR A 394 -33.22 -20.48 -13.86
C TYR A 394 -34.40 -21.24 -13.23
N ARG A 395 -34.21 -21.58 -11.95
CA ARG A 395 -35.26 -22.17 -11.10
C ARG A 395 -35.27 -21.45 -9.76
N VAL A 396 -36.46 -21.12 -9.26
CA VAL A 396 -36.66 -20.59 -7.90
C VAL A 396 -36.98 -21.76 -6.98
N THR A 397 -36.21 -21.89 -5.90
CA THR A 397 -36.44 -22.86 -4.85
C THR A 397 -36.62 -22.08 -3.55
N HIS A 398 -37.65 -22.42 -2.78
CA HIS A 398 -37.88 -21.88 -1.43
C HIS A 398 -37.24 -22.85 -0.43
N ALA A 399 -36.44 -22.34 0.47
CA ALA A 399 -35.89 -23.06 1.61
C ALA A 399 -36.10 -22.23 2.86
N ASP A 400 -36.47 -22.89 3.97
CA ASP A 400 -36.72 -22.19 5.23
C ASP A 400 -35.42 -21.73 5.91
N ALA A 401 -34.31 -22.40 5.59
CA ALA A 401 -32.97 -21.99 6.00
C ALA A 401 -31.96 -22.10 4.81
N PRO A 402 -30.89 -21.28 4.75
CA PRO A 402 -29.88 -21.33 3.70
C PRO A 402 -29.21 -22.71 3.58
N GLU A 403 -29.13 -23.46 4.67
CA GLU A 403 -28.50 -24.79 4.76
C GLU A 403 -29.36 -25.88 4.10
N GLU A 404 -30.64 -25.65 3.93
CA GLU A 404 -31.60 -26.54 3.28
C GLU A 404 -31.68 -26.37 1.78
N ALA A 405 -31.02 -25.34 1.24
CA ALA A 405 -30.99 -25.13 -0.20
C ALA A 405 -30.24 -26.29 -0.89
N PRO A 406 -30.93 -27.07 -1.80
CA PRO A 406 -30.33 -28.25 -2.39
C PRO A 406 -29.10 -27.89 -3.21
N ALA A 407 -27.96 -28.50 -2.91
CA ALA A 407 -26.73 -28.39 -3.72
C ALA A 407 -26.94 -28.80 -5.19
N SER A 408 -28.03 -29.51 -5.51
CA SER A 408 -28.45 -29.94 -6.84
C SER A 408 -29.04 -28.82 -7.72
N SER A 409 -29.35 -27.63 -7.19
CA SER A 409 -29.89 -26.51 -7.96
C SER A 409 -28.92 -25.99 -9.05
N ILE A 410 -27.62 -26.35 -8.95
CA ILE A 410 -26.59 -25.96 -9.91
C ILE A 410 -26.49 -26.96 -11.11
N GLN A 411 -27.07 -28.16 -11.01
CA GLN A 411 -26.96 -29.19 -12.04
C GLN A 411 -27.96 -29.09 -13.20
N ALA A 412 -28.93 -28.21 -13.13
CA ALA A 412 -30.01 -28.11 -14.12
C ALA A 412 -29.82 -26.99 -15.16
N CYS A 413 -28.62 -26.52 -15.41
CA CYS A 413 -28.35 -25.62 -16.53
C CYS A 413 -28.21 -26.41 -17.84
N PRO A 414 -28.88 -25.97 -18.96
CA PRO A 414 -28.77 -26.65 -20.24
C PRO A 414 -27.36 -26.68 -20.80
N PRO A 415 -27.07 -27.48 -21.83
CA PRO A 415 -25.75 -27.96 -22.30
C PRO A 415 -24.69 -26.90 -22.62
N PHE A 416 -25.01 -25.64 -22.53
CA PHE A 416 -24.05 -24.56 -22.75
C PHE A 416 -22.94 -24.51 -21.68
N PHE A 417 -23.19 -24.94 -20.44
CA PHE A 417 -22.19 -25.06 -19.38
C PHE A 417 -21.38 -26.39 -19.48
N GLN A 418 -21.93 -27.41 -20.11
CA GLN A 418 -21.24 -28.69 -20.30
C GLN A 418 -20.06 -28.61 -21.29
N ARG A 419 -20.08 -27.70 -22.26
CA ARG A 419 -18.97 -27.55 -23.23
C ARG A 419 -17.67 -27.02 -22.57
N ARG A 420 -17.73 -26.39 -21.38
CA ARG A 420 -16.52 -25.96 -20.67
C ARG A 420 -15.93 -27.02 -19.73
N LYS A 421 -16.65 -28.11 -19.39
CA LYS A 421 -16.12 -29.19 -18.55
C LYS A 421 -14.96 -29.95 -19.22
N ASN A 422 -14.86 -29.92 -20.53
CA ASN A 422 -13.81 -30.65 -21.24
C ASN A 422 -12.45 -29.91 -21.32
N ILE A 423 -12.36 -28.67 -20.81
CA ILE A 423 -11.11 -27.91 -20.78
C ILE A 423 -10.53 -27.80 -19.34
N ALA A 424 -11.34 -28.14 -18.32
CA ALA A 424 -10.95 -28.00 -16.91
C ALA A 424 -11.04 -29.32 -16.12
N SER A 425 -10.48 -30.42 -16.67
CA SER A 425 -10.53 -31.73 -15.99
C SER A 425 -9.46 -31.94 -14.90
N SER A 426 -8.89 -30.86 -14.32
CA SER A 426 -7.87 -31.00 -13.27
C SER A 426 -7.95 -30.01 -12.10
N ALA A 427 -9.10 -29.38 -11.83
CA ALA A 427 -9.27 -28.53 -10.66
C ALA A 427 -10.32 -29.08 -9.68
N PRO A 428 -10.07 -29.07 -8.37
CA PRO A 428 -10.98 -29.65 -7.37
C PRO A 428 -12.26 -28.83 -7.21
N ASP A 429 -13.35 -29.54 -6.94
CA ASP A 429 -14.77 -29.16 -6.90
C ASP A 429 -15.21 -27.98 -6.03
N ARG A 430 -14.32 -27.16 -5.50
CA ARG A 430 -14.68 -26.06 -4.58
C ARG A 430 -14.81 -24.66 -5.20
N LEU A 431 -14.61 -24.52 -6.50
CA LEU A 431 -14.55 -23.19 -7.14
C LEU A 431 -15.86 -22.74 -7.83
N CYS A 432 -16.92 -23.55 -7.78
CA CYS A 432 -18.19 -23.20 -8.42
C CYS A 432 -19.15 -22.31 -7.58
N HIS A 433 -18.83 -22.03 -6.31
CA HIS A 433 -19.78 -21.35 -5.41
C HIS A 433 -19.78 -19.82 -5.45
N THR A 434 -18.79 -19.20 -6.09
CA THR A 434 -18.70 -17.73 -6.11
C THR A 434 -19.03 -17.06 -7.44
N GLU A 435 -19.23 -17.81 -8.51
CA GLU A 435 -19.49 -17.21 -9.83
C GLU A 435 -20.97 -17.15 -10.26
N ASN A 436 -21.90 -17.67 -9.46
CA ASN A 436 -23.31 -17.78 -9.84
C ASN A 436 -24.24 -16.65 -9.38
N THR A 437 -23.71 -15.58 -8.78
CA THR A 437 -24.51 -14.39 -8.42
C THR A 437 -24.31 -13.21 -9.37
N ALA A 438 -23.57 -13.38 -10.46
CA ALA A 438 -23.47 -12.34 -11.48
C ALA A 438 -24.65 -12.41 -12.45
N ALA A 439 -25.76 -11.88 -12.06
CA ALA A 439 -26.74 -11.33 -12.97
C ALA A 439 -26.01 -10.32 -13.88
N GLY A 440 -26.22 -10.45 -15.16
CA GLY A 440 -25.56 -9.78 -16.26
C GLY A 440 -24.92 -8.41 -16.00
N SER A 441 -23.67 -8.33 -16.31
CA SER A 441 -22.90 -7.11 -16.16
C SER A 441 -23.12 -6.15 -17.31
N ALA A 442 -23.74 -5.01 -17.04
CA ALA A 442 -23.48 -3.83 -17.83
C ALA A 442 -22.09 -3.34 -17.47
N VAL A 443 -21.15 -3.47 -18.39
CA VAL A 443 -19.80 -2.95 -18.20
C VAL A 443 -19.80 -1.52 -18.67
N SER A 444 -19.69 -0.56 -17.75
CA SER A 444 -19.42 0.82 -18.09
C SER A 444 -17.91 1.06 -18.05
N GLY A 445 -17.37 1.53 -19.15
CA GLY A 445 -15.95 1.90 -19.25
C GLY A 445 -15.80 3.41 -19.07
N VAL A 446 -14.91 3.81 -18.19
CA VAL A 446 -14.59 5.22 -17.96
C VAL A 446 -13.12 5.44 -18.31
N ALA A 447 -12.84 6.30 -19.28
CA ALA A 447 -11.49 6.71 -19.62
C ALA A 447 -11.22 8.11 -19.06
N ALA A 448 -10.24 8.22 -18.17
CA ALA A 448 -9.76 9.48 -17.64
C ALA A 448 -8.37 9.79 -18.20
N LYS A 449 -8.17 11.01 -18.67
CA LYS A 449 -6.87 11.51 -19.15
C LYS A 449 -5.95 11.89 -17.99
#